data_ff4a5ade6644a0d65f8223d3d2e45547
#
_entry.id   ff4a5ade6644a0d65f8223d3d2e45547
#
_cell.length_a   1.000
_cell.length_b   1.000
_cell.length_c   1.000
_cell.angle_alpha   90.00
_cell.angle_beta   90.00
_cell.angle_gamma   90.00
#
_symmetry.space_group_name_H-M   'P 1'
#
loop_
_entity.id
_entity.type
_entity.pdbx_description
1 polymer ?
#
loop_
_entity_poly.entity_id
_entity_poly.type
_entity_poly.pdbx_seq_one_letter_code
_entity_poly.pdbx_strand_id
1 'polypeptide(L)'
;MIMPSMYDQDLDRNQANYQPLTPITFLERAAKVFPHYLAIIHGDSRYTYEQFYRRCLRFASVLSANGICRGHTVSVMLANTPAMLEAHYAVPMCGAVLHSINTRLDAGVIAFQLDHSDSQVLITDIGFSRTVKSAIDLAVSSPWIIDYEDTQSPQLGERLGNHDYEELVLEGDENFKWLMPDDEWNAIAVNYTSGTTGDPKGVVYHHRGASLLAQGNAITASIKKHPIYLWTLPMFHCNGWCFPWTISAVTGTHVCLREVRADAIWDALVTQKVTHLCGAPIVMSTILNASPDVKGQLTEVVEFFTAAAPPSESVLTEMANEGFNVTHLYGLTEVYGPAVVNDWHSDWNQLPLDEQARLKARQGVRYHALEDLDVINPKTMEAVPQDGVTLGEVMFRGNIVMKGYLKNRQATDIAFAGGWFHSGDLGVVHPDGYIQLKDRSKDIIISGGENISSIEVEEVLHKHPFILAAAVVAMPHEKWGETPCAFVEVVQGNHLSTEELIQYCKKNLANFKIPRHFVFQNIEKTSTGKVQKFQLRERAKNLVTTEKE
;
A
#
# COMPACT_ATOMS: atom_id res chain seq x y z
N MET A 1 24.01 1.48 39.36
CA MET A 1 22.71 2.17 39.45
C MET A 1 22.90 3.57 38.91
N ILE A 2 22.21 3.92 37.83
CA ILE A 2 22.19 5.30 37.33
C ILE A 2 21.35 6.08 38.35
N MET A 3 21.92 7.14 38.93
CA MET A 3 21.17 8.03 39.83
C MET A 3 19.98 8.60 39.06
N PRO A 4 18.76 8.63 39.62
CA PRO A 4 17.65 9.27 38.94
C PRO A 4 18.00 10.76 38.66
N SER A 5 17.71 11.20 37.44
CA SER A 5 17.92 12.57 37.05
C SER A 5 17.03 13.50 37.88
N MET A 6 17.50 14.71 38.18
CA MET A 6 16.66 15.73 38.81
C MET A 6 15.41 16.07 37.99
N TYR A 7 15.43 15.79 36.70
CA TYR A 7 14.28 15.98 35.79
C TYR A 7 13.27 14.82 35.81
N ASP A 8 13.51 13.77 36.61
CA ASP A 8 12.62 12.62 36.80
C ASP A 8 12.04 12.56 38.22
N GLN A 9 12.35 13.56 39.07
CA GLN A 9 11.85 13.65 40.44
C GLN A 9 10.61 14.54 40.49
N ASP A 10 9.52 14.03 41.02
CA ASP A 10 8.22 14.73 41.20
C ASP A 10 7.61 15.25 39.86
N LEU A 11 7.95 14.61 38.73
CA LEU A 11 7.51 14.97 37.38
C LEU A 11 6.80 13.78 36.70
N ASP A 12 5.97 13.06 37.43
CA ASP A 12 5.24 11.90 36.96
C ASP A 12 4.25 12.25 35.85
N ARG A 13 3.99 11.28 34.98
CA ARG A 13 2.91 11.38 33.99
C ARG A 13 1.57 11.45 34.69
N ASN A 14 0.69 12.32 34.20
CA ASN A 14 -0.68 12.44 34.68
C ASN A 14 -1.63 12.78 33.51
N GLN A 15 -2.93 12.84 33.75
CA GLN A 15 -3.92 13.08 32.72
C GLN A 15 -3.80 14.44 31.99
N ALA A 16 -3.10 15.41 32.59
CA ALA A 16 -2.91 16.72 31.97
C ALA A 16 -1.73 16.74 30.97
N ASN A 17 -0.71 15.90 31.21
CA ASN A 17 0.54 15.97 30.46
C ASN A 17 0.86 14.73 29.61
N TYR A 18 0.04 13.68 29.71
CA TYR A 18 0.23 12.44 28.94
C TYR A 18 -1.10 11.84 28.49
N GLN A 19 -1.20 11.60 27.19
CA GLN A 19 -2.22 10.74 26.59
C GLN A 19 -1.56 9.89 25.50
N PRO A 20 -1.96 8.62 25.35
CA PRO A 20 -1.49 7.77 24.28
C PRO A 20 -1.80 8.35 22.90
N LEU A 21 -0.86 8.25 21.97
CA LEU A 21 -1.08 8.65 20.60
C LEU A 21 -2.11 7.74 19.93
N THR A 22 -3.07 8.35 19.24
CA THR A 22 -4.04 7.64 18.39
C THR A 22 -4.56 8.56 17.29
N PRO A 23 -4.76 8.08 16.06
CA PRO A 23 -5.30 8.89 14.98
C PRO A 23 -6.80 9.19 15.13
N ILE A 24 -7.50 8.52 16.05
CA ILE A 24 -8.94 8.73 16.28
C ILE A 24 -9.23 10.19 16.67
N THR A 25 -8.33 10.81 17.43
CA THR A 25 -8.45 12.21 17.86
C THR A 25 -8.48 13.21 16.71
N PHE A 26 -8.00 12.84 15.52
CA PHE A 26 -8.00 13.73 14.35
C PHE A 26 -9.43 13.99 13.85
N LEU A 27 -10.26 12.94 13.76
CA LEU A 27 -11.65 13.06 13.37
C LEU A 27 -12.45 13.83 14.42
N GLU A 28 -12.26 13.52 15.72
CA GLU A 28 -12.91 14.24 16.82
C GLU A 28 -12.60 15.74 16.76
N ARG A 29 -11.31 16.09 16.58
CA ARG A 29 -10.89 17.48 16.43
C ARG A 29 -11.52 18.14 15.20
N ALA A 30 -11.51 17.46 14.05
CA ALA A 30 -12.07 17.99 12.82
C ALA A 30 -13.58 18.26 12.96
N ALA A 31 -14.32 17.33 13.56
CA ALA A 31 -15.74 17.49 13.83
C ALA A 31 -16.05 18.63 14.81
N LYS A 32 -15.20 18.81 15.82
CA LYS A 32 -15.38 19.88 16.82
C LYS A 32 -15.05 21.27 16.28
N VAL A 33 -14.00 21.38 15.45
CA VAL A 33 -13.49 22.69 14.99
C VAL A 33 -14.13 23.11 13.67
N PHE A 34 -14.44 22.14 12.81
CA PHE A 34 -14.98 22.34 11.46
C PHE A 34 -16.23 21.49 11.19
N PRO A 35 -17.27 21.54 12.05
CA PRO A 35 -18.40 20.61 11.98
C PRO A 35 -19.10 20.59 10.62
N HIS A 36 -19.19 21.74 9.96
CA HIS A 36 -19.93 21.91 8.70
C HIS A 36 -19.06 21.75 7.45
N TYR A 37 -17.74 21.53 7.58
CA TYR A 37 -16.89 21.22 6.45
C TYR A 37 -17.25 19.87 5.86
N LEU A 38 -17.22 19.80 4.54
CA LEU A 38 -17.46 18.57 3.80
C LEU A 38 -16.32 17.57 4.05
N ALA A 39 -16.66 16.44 4.64
CA ALA A 39 -15.72 15.38 4.99
C ALA A 39 -15.69 14.29 3.93
N ILE A 40 -16.87 13.86 3.43
CA ILE A 40 -16.99 12.72 2.51
C ILE A 40 -17.92 13.06 1.35
N ILE A 41 -17.50 12.68 0.15
CA ILE A 41 -18.29 12.67 -1.08
C ILE A 41 -18.31 11.24 -1.61
N HIS A 42 -19.51 10.70 -1.90
CA HIS A 42 -19.69 9.39 -2.53
C HIS A 42 -20.93 9.40 -3.44
N GLY A 43 -20.73 9.46 -4.75
CA GLY A 43 -21.83 9.73 -5.68
C GLY A 43 -22.54 11.03 -5.30
N ASP A 44 -23.83 10.95 -5.01
CA ASP A 44 -24.66 12.09 -4.57
C ASP A 44 -24.61 12.30 -3.03
N SER A 45 -24.10 11.34 -2.30
CA SER A 45 -24.01 11.42 -0.84
C SER A 45 -22.93 12.40 -0.39
N ARG A 46 -23.27 13.22 0.60
CA ARG A 46 -22.38 14.24 1.17
C ARG A 46 -22.47 14.19 2.70
N TYR A 47 -21.33 14.05 3.36
CA TYR A 47 -21.28 14.07 4.83
C TYR A 47 -20.32 15.17 5.29
N THR A 48 -20.78 15.98 6.25
CA THR A 48 -19.92 16.92 6.97
C THR A 48 -19.07 16.18 8.01
N TYR A 49 -18.06 16.84 8.57
CA TYR A 49 -17.24 16.25 9.65
C TYR A 49 -18.05 15.90 10.89
N GLU A 50 -19.06 16.73 11.25
CA GLU A 50 -19.98 16.42 12.34
C GLU A 50 -20.78 15.14 12.05
N GLN A 51 -21.34 15.01 10.85
CA GLN A 51 -22.09 13.82 10.45
C GLN A 51 -21.20 12.58 10.42
N PHE A 52 -19.99 12.68 9.82
CA PHE A 52 -19.03 11.58 9.78
C PHE A 52 -18.66 11.10 11.18
N TYR A 53 -18.33 12.02 12.09
CA TYR A 53 -17.98 11.67 13.48
C TYR A 53 -19.15 11.01 14.23
N ARG A 54 -20.37 11.57 14.12
CA ARG A 54 -21.57 10.99 14.73
C ARG A 54 -21.86 9.58 14.21
N ARG A 55 -21.70 9.32 12.91
CA ARG A 55 -21.88 8.00 12.33
C ARG A 55 -20.85 7.01 12.88
N CYS A 56 -19.60 7.43 13.03
CA CYS A 56 -18.57 6.60 13.67
C CYS A 56 -18.91 6.28 15.14
N LEU A 57 -19.38 7.27 15.92
CA LEU A 57 -19.80 7.04 17.31
C LEU A 57 -20.99 6.07 17.39
N ARG A 58 -22.00 6.24 16.54
CA ARG A 58 -23.15 5.35 16.48
C ARG A 58 -22.73 3.92 16.17
N PHE A 59 -21.93 3.72 15.13
CA PHE A 59 -21.49 2.38 14.77
C PHE A 59 -20.56 1.76 15.85
N ALA A 60 -19.68 2.53 16.46
CA ALA A 60 -18.87 2.07 17.59
C ALA A 60 -19.74 1.65 18.79
N SER A 61 -20.83 2.37 19.07
CA SER A 61 -21.76 2.01 20.13
C SER A 61 -22.49 0.70 19.85
N VAL A 62 -22.88 0.45 18.59
CA VAL A 62 -23.50 -0.83 18.17
C VAL A 62 -22.52 -1.99 18.34
N LEU A 63 -21.28 -1.83 17.88
CA LEU A 63 -20.25 -2.85 18.07
C LEU A 63 -20.04 -3.15 19.56
N SER A 64 -19.91 -2.13 20.38
CA SER A 64 -19.71 -2.26 21.84
C SER A 64 -20.92 -2.93 22.52
N ALA A 65 -22.15 -2.54 22.16
CA ALA A 65 -23.39 -3.13 22.71
C ALA A 65 -23.52 -4.62 22.36
N ASN A 66 -22.93 -5.05 21.24
CA ASN A 66 -22.88 -6.45 20.82
C ASN A 66 -21.62 -7.20 21.32
N GLY A 67 -20.95 -6.66 22.34
CA GLY A 67 -19.84 -7.33 23.02
C GLY A 67 -18.48 -7.18 22.33
N ILE A 68 -18.38 -6.38 21.26
CA ILE A 68 -17.09 -6.11 20.63
C ILE A 68 -16.31 -5.15 21.52
N CYS A 69 -15.08 -5.55 21.84
CA CYS A 69 -14.24 -4.82 22.79
C CYS A 69 -12.76 -4.94 22.40
N ARG A 70 -11.91 -4.43 23.28
CA ARG A 70 -10.45 -4.43 23.06
C ARG A 70 -9.91 -5.81 22.73
N GLY A 71 -9.12 -5.86 21.66
CA GLY A 71 -8.46 -7.07 21.18
C GLY A 71 -9.32 -7.96 20.28
N HIS A 72 -10.61 -7.67 20.13
CA HIS A 72 -11.44 -8.33 19.13
C HIS A 72 -11.11 -7.83 17.74
N THR A 73 -11.22 -8.69 16.73
CA THR A 73 -11.02 -8.32 15.33
C THR A 73 -12.36 -8.08 14.64
N VAL A 74 -12.47 -6.95 13.96
CA VAL A 74 -13.57 -6.63 13.05
C VAL A 74 -13.02 -6.64 11.63
N SER A 75 -13.42 -7.64 10.85
CA SER A 75 -13.05 -7.77 9.44
C SER A 75 -13.99 -6.95 8.57
N VAL A 76 -13.42 -6.29 7.56
CA VAL A 76 -14.16 -5.39 6.67
C VAL A 76 -13.75 -5.67 5.23
N MET A 77 -14.72 -6.08 4.40
CA MET A 77 -14.54 -6.31 2.96
C MET A 77 -15.44 -5.36 2.17
N LEU A 78 -14.99 -4.11 2.03
CA LEU A 78 -15.70 -3.03 1.37
C LEU A 78 -14.86 -2.41 0.25
N ALA A 79 -15.52 -1.85 -0.75
CA ALA A 79 -14.87 -0.94 -1.70
C ALA A 79 -14.52 0.40 -1.02
N ASN A 80 -13.97 1.36 -1.78
CA ASN A 80 -13.70 2.70 -1.27
C ASN A 80 -15.02 3.48 -1.07
N THR A 81 -15.64 3.30 0.08
CA THR A 81 -16.98 3.82 0.44
C THR A 81 -16.95 4.57 1.76
N PRO A 82 -17.98 5.34 2.08
CA PRO A 82 -18.10 5.97 3.41
C PRO A 82 -18.01 4.96 4.56
N ALA A 83 -18.67 3.80 4.45
CA ALA A 83 -18.62 2.76 5.48
C ALA A 83 -17.19 2.24 5.73
N MET A 84 -16.36 2.14 4.67
CA MET A 84 -14.94 1.79 4.83
C MET A 84 -14.16 2.86 5.59
N LEU A 85 -14.40 4.15 5.32
CA LEU A 85 -13.81 5.24 6.10
C LEU A 85 -14.28 5.22 7.56
N GLU A 86 -15.57 5.02 7.78
CA GLU A 86 -16.17 4.93 9.12
C GLU A 86 -15.57 3.77 9.92
N ALA A 87 -15.31 2.63 9.29
CA ALA A 87 -14.67 1.49 9.94
C ALA A 87 -13.27 1.80 10.47
N HIS A 88 -12.48 2.67 9.79
CA HIS A 88 -11.16 3.09 10.25
C HIS A 88 -11.20 3.87 11.58
N TYR A 89 -12.36 4.39 11.95
CA TYR A 89 -12.56 5.10 13.20
C TYR A 89 -13.44 4.32 14.19
N ALA A 90 -14.60 3.85 13.76
CA ALA A 90 -15.56 3.21 14.63
C ALA A 90 -15.03 1.92 15.28
N VAL A 91 -14.28 1.11 14.52
CA VAL A 91 -13.69 -0.13 15.05
C VAL A 91 -12.69 0.18 16.18
N PRO A 92 -11.67 1.02 16.00
CA PRO A 92 -10.78 1.35 17.12
C PRO A 92 -11.43 2.22 18.20
N MET A 93 -12.54 2.94 17.94
CA MET A 93 -13.30 3.66 18.96
C MET A 93 -13.92 2.73 20.02
N CYS A 94 -14.24 1.49 19.68
CA CYS A 94 -14.66 0.48 20.68
C CYS A 94 -13.47 -0.36 21.20
N GLY A 95 -12.23 -0.01 20.82
CA GLY A 95 -11.01 -0.68 21.23
C GLY A 95 -10.66 -1.91 20.40
N ALA A 96 -11.44 -2.26 19.37
CA ALA A 96 -11.21 -3.39 18.50
C ALA A 96 -10.14 -3.12 17.43
N VAL A 97 -9.72 -4.17 16.75
CA VAL A 97 -8.68 -4.16 15.72
C VAL A 97 -9.33 -4.26 14.34
N LEU A 98 -9.10 -3.29 13.48
CA LEU A 98 -9.59 -3.30 12.11
C LEU A 98 -8.80 -4.29 11.24
N HIS A 99 -9.47 -5.26 10.65
CA HIS A 99 -8.91 -6.11 9.61
C HIS A 99 -9.52 -5.75 8.25
N SER A 100 -8.76 -5.09 7.40
CA SER A 100 -9.22 -4.70 6.06
C SER A 100 -8.87 -5.78 5.04
N ILE A 101 -9.91 -6.43 4.49
CA ILE A 101 -9.77 -7.54 3.54
C ILE A 101 -9.68 -7.01 2.11
N ASN A 102 -8.72 -7.51 1.35
CA ASN A 102 -8.61 -7.21 -0.08
C ASN A 102 -9.80 -7.82 -0.85
N THR A 103 -10.56 -6.97 -1.52
CA THR A 103 -11.81 -7.32 -2.23
C THR A 103 -11.62 -8.24 -3.45
N ARG A 104 -10.39 -8.55 -3.83
CA ARG A 104 -10.04 -9.38 -5.00
C ARG A 104 -9.46 -10.75 -4.61
N LEU A 105 -9.49 -11.10 -3.33
CA LEU A 105 -9.05 -12.41 -2.86
C LEU A 105 -10.05 -13.50 -3.21
N ASP A 106 -9.54 -14.72 -3.35
CA ASP A 106 -10.39 -15.91 -3.44
C ASP A 106 -10.94 -16.32 -2.06
N ALA A 107 -11.98 -17.15 -2.10
CA ALA A 107 -12.70 -17.59 -0.90
C ALA A 107 -11.79 -18.31 0.13
N GLY A 108 -10.85 -19.14 -0.33
CA GLY A 108 -9.95 -19.87 0.56
C GLY A 108 -9.03 -18.95 1.36
N VAL A 109 -8.49 -17.92 0.72
CA VAL A 109 -7.62 -16.93 1.39
C VAL A 109 -8.44 -16.08 2.36
N ILE A 110 -9.67 -15.69 2.00
CA ILE A 110 -10.56 -14.94 2.91
C ILE A 110 -10.90 -15.79 4.13
N ALA A 111 -11.29 -17.06 3.95
CA ALA A 111 -11.57 -18.00 5.04
C ALA A 111 -10.39 -18.12 5.99
N PHE A 112 -9.18 -18.35 5.44
CA PHE A 112 -7.95 -18.37 6.22
C PHE A 112 -7.74 -17.09 7.05
N GLN A 113 -7.96 -15.91 6.45
CA GLN A 113 -7.77 -14.63 7.16
C GLN A 113 -8.80 -14.44 8.28
N LEU A 114 -10.06 -14.82 8.07
CA LEU A 114 -11.10 -14.77 9.10
C LEU A 114 -10.74 -15.66 10.29
N ASP A 115 -10.32 -16.88 10.04
CA ASP A 115 -9.92 -17.84 11.09
C ASP A 115 -8.64 -17.42 11.80
N HIS A 116 -7.62 -17.03 11.04
CA HIS A 116 -6.32 -16.65 11.60
C HIS A 116 -6.40 -15.38 12.45
N SER A 117 -7.25 -14.42 12.08
CA SER A 117 -7.44 -13.17 12.84
C SER A 117 -8.47 -13.30 13.98
N ASP A 118 -9.10 -14.46 14.17
CA ASP A 118 -10.20 -14.66 15.12
C ASP A 118 -11.31 -13.60 14.94
N SER A 119 -11.75 -13.40 13.70
CA SER A 119 -12.72 -12.36 13.36
C SER A 119 -14.05 -12.56 14.07
N GLN A 120 -14.48 -11.57 14.87
CA GLN A 120 -15.77 -11.59 15.57
C GLN A 120 -16.91 -11.00 14.73
N VAL A 121 -16.56 -10.08 13.83
CA VAL A 121 -17.50 -9.40 12.93
C VAL A 121 -16.94 -9.44 11.52
N LEU A 122 -17.81 -9.59 10.53
CA LEU A 122 -17.52 -9.38 9.12
C LEU A 122 -18.49 -8.37 8.54
N ILE A 123 -17.98 -7.19 8.19
CA ILE A 123 -18.75 -6.18 7.43
C ILE A 123 -18.43 -6.40 5.95
N THR A 124 -19.43 -6.65 5.13
CA THR A 124 -19.22 -6.96 3.73
C THR A 124 -20.18 -6.23 2.81
N ASP A 125 -19.70 -5.77 1.68
CA ASP A 125 -20.53 -5.24 0.60
C ASP A 125 -21.25 -6.40 -0.09
N ILE A 126 -22.56 -6.26 -0.30
CA ILE A 126 -23.38 -7.29 -0.96
C ILE A 126 -22.87 -7.61 -2.37
N GLY A 127 -22.23 -6.69 -3.06
CA GLY A 127 -21.59 -6.93 -4.37
C GLY A 127 -20.50 -8.00 -4.34
N PHE A 128 -19.96 -8.32 -3.16
CA PHE A 128 -18.97 -9.39 -2.95
C PHE A 128 -19.59 -10.67 -2.37
N SER A 129 -20.91 -10.72 -2.18
CA SER A 129 -21.62 -11.79 -1.48
C SER A 129 -21.30 -13.19 -1.99
N ARG A 130 -21.15 -13.38 -3.30
CA ARG A 130 -20.80 -14.69 -3.88
C ARG A 130 -19.50 -15.25 -3.34
N THR A 131 -18.43 -14.42 -3.33
CA THR A 131 -17.11 -14.84 -2.85
C THR A 131 -17.10 -14.99 -1.34
N VAL A 132 -17.75 -14.06 -0.63
CA VAL A 132 -17.84 -14.06 0.84
C VAL A 132 -18.63 -15.26 1.34
N LYS A 133 -19.75 -15.64 0.70
CA LYS A 133 -20.51 -16.84 1.04
C LYS A 133 -19.65 -18.10 0.96
N SER A 134 -18.92 -18.24 -0.16
CA SER A 134 -18.00 -19.37 -0.32
C SER A 134 -16.87 -19.35 0.74
N ALA A 135 -16.41 -18.16 1.16
CA ALA A 135 -15.39 -18.05 2.21
C ALA A 135 -15.95 -18.45 3.58
N ILE A 136 -17.17 -18.04 3.91
CA ILE A 136 -17.85 -18.41 5.17
C ILE A 136 -18.09 -19.93 5.23
N ASP A 137 -18.48 -20.55 4.12
CA ASP A 137 -18.67 -22.00 4.03
C ASP A 137 -17.36 -22.79 4.26
N LEU A 138 -16.21 -22.19 3.98
CA LEU A 138 -14.87 -22.77 4.19
C LEU A 138 -14.28 -22.45 5.56
N ALA A 139 -14.67 -21.33 6.17
CA ALA A 139 -14.13 -20.87 7.44
C ALA A 139 -14.62 -21.73 8.61
N VAL A 140 -13.77 -21.88 9.63
CA VAL A 140 -14.14 -22.50 10.92
C VAL A 140 -14.82 -21.47 11.82
N SER A 141 -14.41 -20.22 11.74
CA SER A 141 -14.98 -19.09 12.47
C SER A 141 -16.38 -18.75 11.95
N SER A 142 -17.23 -18.25 12.85
CA SER A 142 -18.60 -17.81 12.50
C SER A 142 -18.78 -16.35 12.96
N PRO A 143 -18.21 -15.38 12.24
CA PRO A 143 -18.34 -13.98 12.61
C PRO A 143 -19.78 -13.49 12.48
N TRP A 144 -20.15 -12.47 13.26
CA TRP A 144 -21.37 -11.73 13.05
C TRP A 144 -21.29 -10.97 11.72
N ILE A 145 -22.19 -11.28 10.77
CA ILE A 145 -22.17 -10.70 9.43
C ILE A 145 -23.08 -9.47 9.41
N ILE A 146 -22.52 -8.36 8.92
CA ILE A 146 -23.20 -7.08 8.68
C ILE A 146 -23.08 -6.78 7.19
N ASP A 147 -24.21 -6.69 6.50
CA ASP A 147 -24.25 -6.39 5.07
C ASP A 147 -24.25 -4.88 4.83
N TYR A 148 -23.48 -4.43 3.87
CA TYR A 148 -23.49 -3.07 3.38
C TYR A 148 -23.98 -3.04 1.93
N GLU A 149 -25.01 -2.25 1.68
CA GLU A 149 -25.57 -2.04 0.35
C GLU A 149 -25.18 -0.67 -0.17
N ASP A 150 -24.22 -0.63 -1.10
CA ASP A 150 -23.77 0.61 -1.72
C ASP A 150 -24.68 1.00 -2.89
N THR A 151 -25.37 2.13 -2.78
CA THR A 151 -26.26 2.65 -3.83
C THR A 151 -25.52 2.99 -5.13
N GLN A 152 -24.19 3.13 -5.10
CA GLN A 152 -23.35 3.35 -6.28
C GLN A 152 -22.86 2.05 -6.91
N SER A 153 -23.23 0.89 -6.33
CA SER A 153 -22.82 -0.40 -6.88
C SER A 153 -23.65 -0.79 -8.09
N PRO A 154 -23.01 -1.09 -9.25
CA PRO A 154 -23.71 -1.69 -10.37
C PRO A 154 -23.98 -3.19 -10.16
N GLN A 155 -23.35 -3.79 -9.15
CA GLN A 155 -23.45 -5.22 -8.87
C GLN A 155 -24.59 -5.50 -7.91
N LEU A 156 -25.51 -6.36 -8.35
CA LEU A 156 -26.54 -6.92 -7.50
C LEU A 156 -25.94 -8.10 -6.73
N GLY A 157 -26.15 -8.11 -5.42
CA GLY A 157 -25.72 -9.20 -4.53
C GLY A 157 -26.84 -9.63 -3.61
N GLU A 158 -26.59 -10.66 -2.80
CA GLU A 158 -27.52 -11.12 -1.76
C GLU A 158 -27.00 -10.70 -0.37
N ARG A 159 -27.90 -10.42 0.55
CA ARG A 159 -27.54 -10.26 1.95
C ARG A 159 -27.16 -11.63 2.52
N LEU A 160 -26.06 -11.67 3.28
CA LEU A 160 -25.54 -12.87 3.91
C LEU A 160 -25.85 -12.91 5.41
N GLY A 161 -26.01 -11.75 6.02
CA GLY A 161 -26.39 -11.56 7.41
C GLY A 161 -27.84 -11.14 7.58
N ASN A 162 -28.21 -10.88 8.83
CA ASN A 162 -29.55 -10.40 9.20
C ASN A 162 -29.55 -8.89 9.51
N HIS A 163 -28.44 -8.21 9.36
CA HIS A 163 -28.28 -6.82 9.74
C HIS A 163 -27.72 -5.99 8.60
N ASP A 164 -28.32 -4.83 8.38
CA ASP A 164 -27.86 -3.83 7.43
C ASP A 164 -26.99 -2.80 8.14
N TYR A 165 -25.89 -2.39 7.52
CA TYR A 165 -24.95 -1.44 8.09
C TYR A 165 -25.58 -0.07 8.39
N GLU A 166 -26.36 0.47 7.45
CA GLU A 166 -26.99 1.78 7.62
C GLU A 166 -28.09 1.75 8.68
N GLU A 167 -28.87 0.67 8.76
CA GLU A 167 -29.85 0.47 9.83
C GLU A 167 -29.16 0.46 11.20
N LEU A 168 -28.09 -0.30 11.36
CA LEU A 168 -27.31 -0.35 12.59
C LEU A 168 -26.71 1.02 12.96
N VAL A 169 -26.19 1.76 11.99
CA VAL A 169 -25.69 3.12 12.24
C VAL A 169 -26.81 4.03 12.74
N LEU A 170 -28.03 3.91 12.22
CA LEU A 170 -29.16 4.73 12.68
C LEU A 170 -29.62 4.36 14.09
N GLU A 171 -29.54 3.08 14.49
CA GLU A 171 -29.88 2.59 15.82
C GLU A 171 -28.85 2.98 16.89
N GLY A 172 -27.61 3.26 16.50
CA GLY A 172 -26.52 3.53 17.42
C GLY A 172 -26.64 4.85 18.18
N ASP A 173 -25.96 4.93 19.34
CA ASP A 173 -25.90 6.11 20.20
C ASP A 173 -24.82 7.10 19.71
N GLU A 174 -25.22 8.29 19.28
CA GLU A 174 -24.30 9.36 18.87
C GLU A 174 -23.54 10.02 20.03
N ASN A 175 -23.93 9.74 21.28
CA ASN A 175 -23.26 10.22 22.49
C ASN A 175 -22.30 9.19 23.07
N PHE A 176 -22.04 8.09 22.36
CA PHE A 176 -21.11 7.05 22.77
C PHE A 176 -19.76 7.65 23.15
N LYS A 177 -19.25 7.22 24.31
CA LYS A 177 -17.92 7.63 24.77
C LYS A 177 -16.90 6.62 24.27
N TRP A 178 -16.22 6.94 23.20
CA TRP A 178 -15.20 6.06 22.63
C TRP A 178 -14.01 5.87 23.58
N LEU A 179 -13.35 4.73 23.45
CA LEU A 179 -12.29 4.31 24.34
C LEU A 179 -10.93 4.80 23.85
N MET A 180 -10.26 5.61 24.69
CA MET A 180 -8.83 5.89 24.48
C MET A 180 -8.03 4.60 24.67
N PRO A 181 -7.02 4.31 23.84
CA PRO A 181 -6.13 3.18 24.11
C PRO A 181 -5.40 3.39 25.45
N ASP A 182 -5.24 2.33 26.25
CA ASP A 182 -4.46 2.41 27.50
C ASP A 182 -2.97 2.62 27.22
N ASP A 183 -2.51 2.05 26.10
CA ASP A 183 -1.15 2.16 25.60
C ASP A 183 -1.22 2.41 24.08
N GLU A 184 -0.46 3.36 23.61
CA GLU A 184 -0.33 3.65 22.17
C GLU A 184 0.30 2.47 21.37
N TRP A 185 0.87 1.48 22.06
CA TRP A 185 1.33 0.21 21.50
C TRP A 185 0.20 -0.78 21.25
N ASN A 186 -1.03 -0.54 21.72
CA ASN A 186 -2.17 -1.39 21.42
C ASN A 186 -2.41 -1.48 19.91
N ALA A 187 -2.90 -2.65 19.46
CA ALA A 187 -3.20 -2.85 18.05
C ALA A 187 -4.38 -1.98 17.60
N ILE A 188 -4.26 -1.35 16.45
CA ILE A 188 -5.33 -0.59 15.78
C ILE A 188 -5.84 -1.30 14.53
N ALA A 189 -4.93 -1.99 13.81
CA ALA A 189 -5.29 -2.72 12.60
C ALA A 189 -4.38 -3.92 12.36
N VAL A 190 -4.87 -4.87 11.56
CA VAL A 190 -4.09 -5.97 10.98
C VAL A 190 -4.30 -6.00 9.46
N ASN A 191 -3.20 -6.10 8.72
CA ASN A 191 -3.19 -6.13 7.26
C ASN A 191 -2.44 -7.36 6.77
N TYR A 192 -3.07 -8.16 5.90
CA TYR A 192 -2.42 -9.36 5.39
C TYR A 192 -1.60 -9.07 4.14
N THR A 193 -0.36 -9.58 4.15
CA THR A 193 0.48 -9.57 2.94
C THR A 193 0.24 -10.86 2.15
N SER A 194 0.25 -10.76 0.83
CA SER A 194 0.34 -11.94 -0.02
C SER A 194 1.74 -12.55 0.16
N GLY A 195 1.84 -13.56 1.02
CA GLY A 195 3.09 -14.28 1.22
C GLY A 195 3.62 -14.81 -0.11
N THR A 196 4.88 -14.52 -0.43
CA THR A 196 5.52 -15.05 -1.64
C THR A 196 6.02 -16.50 -1.44
N THR A 197 5.85 -17.07 -0.24
CA THR A 197 6.43 -18.36 0.15
C THR A 197 5.56 -19.15 1.13
N GLY A 198 4.26 -18.92 1.21
CA GLY A 198 3.38 -19.62 2.14
C GLY A 198 2.11 -18.84 2.44
N ASP A 199 1.45 -19.19 3.54
CA ASP A 199 0.23 -18.53 3.99
C ASP A 199 0.43 -17.02 4.20
N PRO A 200 -0.61 -16.20 3.96
CA PRO A 200 -0.55 -14.76 4.18
C PRO A 200 -0.18 -14.43 5.63
N LYS A 201 0.69 -13.44 5.82
CA LYS A 201 1.08 -12.98 7.17
C LYS A 201 0.25 -11.77 7.57
N GLY A 202 -0.32 -11.80 8.76
CA GLY A 202 -1.05 -10.68 9.35
C GLY A 202 -0.08 -9.68 9.99
N VAL A 203 0.12 -8.54 9.38
CA VAL A 203 0.96 -7.44 9.88
C VAL A 203 0.16 -6.60 10.85
N VAL A 204 0.60 -6.50 12.10
CA VAL A 204 -0.14 -5.80 13.16
C VAL A 204 0.37 -4.37 13.32
N TYR A 205 -0.55 -3.41 13.18
CA TYR A 205 -0.31 -2.00 13.40
C TYR A 205 -0.68 -1.57 14.82
N HIS A 206 0.04 -0.60 15.38
CA HIS A 206 -0.27 0.02 16.65
C HIS A 206 -0.72 1.49 16.48
N HIS A 207 -1.45 2.01 17.46
CA HIS A 207 -2.00 3.38 17.43
C HIS A 207 -0.93 4.44 17.23
N ARG A 208 0.26 4.30 17.88
CA ARG A 208 1.37 5.23 17.74
C ARG A 208 1.84 5.36 16.30
N GLY A 209 2.14 4.23 15.64
CA GLY A 209 2.62 4.22 14.25
C GLY A 209 1.60 4.82 13.29
N ALA A 210 0.33 4.46 13.43
CA ALA A 210 -0.76 5.01 12.62
C ALA A 210 -0.90 6.52 12.80
N SER A 211 -0.81 7.02 14.04
CA SER A 211 -0.88 8.47 14.34
C SER A 211 0.30 9.24 13.78
N LEU A 212 1.52 8.71 13.96
CA LEU A 212 2.75 9.36 13.47
C LEU A 212 2.84 9.35 11.94
N LEU A 213 2.51 8.23 11.29
CA LEU A 213 2.52 8.19 9.83
C LEU A 213 1.44 9.08 9.23
N ALA A 214 0.23 9.13 9.83
CA ALA A 214 -0.80 10.02 9.35
C ALA A 214 -0.37 11.50 9.35
N GLN A 215 0.35 11.93 10.38
CA GLN A 215 0.96 13.27 10.44
C GLN A 215 2.17 13.39 9.51
N GLY A 216 3.01 12.36 9.47
CA GLY A 216 4.18 12.27 8.60
C GLY A 216 3.84 12.39 7.12
N ASN A 217 2.74 11.79 6.67
CA ASN A 217 2.23 11.96 5.30
C ASN A 217 1.93 13.44 5.00
N ALA A 218 1.25 14.14 5.90
CA ALA A 218 0.91 15.54 5.69
C ALA A 218 2.16 16.43 5.58
N ILE A 219 3.18 16.16 6.38
CA ILE A 219 4.45 16.90 6.37
C ILE A 219 5.24 16.56 5.10
N THR A 220 5.49 15.28 4.84
CA THR A 220 6.31 14.80 3.72
C THR A 220 5.72 15.18 2.37
N ALA A 221 4.40 15.07 2.22
CA ALA A 221 3.71 15.45 1.01
C ALA A 221 3.32 16.93 0.94
N SER A 222 3.72 17.74 1.93
CA SER A 222 3.39 19.18 2.02
C SER A 222 1.89 19.47 1.87
N ILE A 223 1.04 18.59 2.40
CA ILE A 223 -0.42 18.69 2.27
C ILE A 223 -0.92 19.88 3.08
N LYS A 224 -1.49 20.86 2.39
CA LYS A 224 -2.13 22.01 3.01
C LYS A 224 -3.46 21.63 3.67
N LYS A 225 -4.01 22.54 4.50
CA LYS A 225 -5.36 22.35 5.05
C LYS A 225 -6.41 22.26 3.95
N HIS A 226 -7.41 21.43 4.20
CA HIS A 226 -8.59 21.25 3.36
C HIS A 226 -8.29 20.73 1.95
N PRO A 227 -7.42 19.71 1.78
CA PRO A 227 -7.24 19.07 0.49
C PRO A 227 -8.52 18.34 0.08
N ILE A 228 -8.70 18.16 -1.22
CA ILE A 228 -9.72 17.28 -1.78
C ILE A 228 -9.00 16.05 -2.30
N TYR A 229 -9.19 14.91 -1.62
CA TYR A 229 -8.45 13.67 -1.87
C TYR A 229 -9.33 12.63 -2.55
N LEU A 230 -8.92 12.18 -3.74
CA LEU A 230 -9.61 11.13 -4.49
C LEU A 230 -9.07 9.75 -4.14
N TRP A 231 -9.96 8.86 -3.74
CA TRP A 231 -9.63 7.48 -3.36
C TRP A 231 -9.48 6.55 -4.56
N THR A 232 -8.39 6.68 -5.31
CA THR A 232 -7.96 5.71 -6.32
C THR A 232 -7.10 4.59 -5.71
N LEU A 233 -6.44 4.85 -4.58
CA LEU A 233 -5.79 3.82 -3.77
C LEU A 233 -6.85 3.01 -3.02
N PRO A 234 -6.83 1.66 -3.07
CA PRO A 234 -7.74 0.86 -2.24
C PRO A 234 -7.50 1.08 -0.75
N MET A 235 -8.55 1.43 -0.01
CA MET A 235 -8.46 1.69 1.44
C MET A 235 -8.03 0.45 2.24
N PHE A 236 -8.28 -0.75 1.72
CA PHE A 236 -7.83 -1.99 2.36
C PHE A 236 -6.31 -2.22 2.24
N HIS A 237 -5.65 -1.62 1.27
CA HIS A 237 -4.22 -1.85 1.03
C HIS A 237 -3.38 -1.01 1.99
N CYS A 238 -2.64 -1.68 2.89
CA CYS A 238 -1.88 -1.05 3.97
C CYS A 238 -2.72 0.01 4.73
N ASN A 239 -3.99 -0.29 5.02
CA ASN A 239 -5.01 0.65 5.51
C ASN A 239 -4.96 1.99 4.78
N GLY A 240 -5.03 1.92 3.44
CA GLY A 240 -4.99 3.10 2.58
C GLY A 240 -3.79 4.02 2.84
N TRP A 241 -2.61 3.45 3.19
CA TRP A 241 -1.38 4.19 3.53
C TRP A 241 -1.57 5.21 4.65
N CYS A 242 -2.45 4.94 5.59
CA CYS A 242 -2.85 5.86 6.67
C CYS A 242 -3.55 7.15 6.19
N PHE A 243 -3.87 7.29 4.90
CA PHE A 243 -4.58 8.47 4.39
C PHE A 243 -6.01 8.65 4.91
N PRO A 244 -6.77 7.62 5.37
CA PRO A 244 -8.03 7.87 6.07
C PRO A 244 -7.84 8.81 7.27
N TRP A 245 -6.76 8.63 8.01
CA TRP A 245 -6.41 9.45 9.17
C TRP A 245 -5.67 10.73 8.77
N THR A 246 -4.78 10.69 7.75
CA THR A 246 -4.06 11.86 7.25
C THR A 246 -5.02 12.96 6.78
N ILE A 247 -5.99 12.62 5.94
CA ILE A 247 -6.92 13.61 5.37
C ILE A 247 -7.80 14.22 6.46
N SER A 248 -8.23 13.43 7.44
CA SER A 248 -8.97 13.96 8.60
C SER A 248 -8.10 14.86 9.49
N ALA A 249 -6.80 14.57 9.66
CA ALA A 249 -5.89 15.40 10.43
C ALA A 249 -5.74 16.82 9.87
N VAL A 250 -5.78 16.96 8.55
CA VAL A 250 -5.73 18.24 7.83
C VAL A 250 -7.12 18.78 7.46
N THR A 251 -8.19 18.13 7.92
CA THR A 251 -9.60 18.49 7.67
C THR A 251 -9.90 18.58 6.16
N GLY A 252 -9.45 17.57 5.41
CA GLY A 252 -9.67 17.46 3.96
C GLY A 252 -11.00 16.78 3.63
N THR A 253 -11.33 16.73 2.35
CA THR A 253 -12.51 16.03 1.83
C THR A 253 -12.09 14.71 1.19
N HIS A 254 -12.68 13.61 1.62
CA HIS A 254 -12.53 12.29 1.02
C HIS A 254 -13.53 12.15 -0.13
N VAL A 255 -13.05 12.05 -1.36
CA VAL A 255 -13.88 11.68 -2.52
C VAL A 255 -13.74 10.18 -2.72
N CYS A 256 -14.75 9.43 -2.29
CA CYS A 256 -14.77 7.98 -2.41
C CYS A 256 -15.03 7.59 -3.87
N LEU A 257 -14.20 6.69 -4.37
CA LEU A 257 -14.31 6.15 -5.71
C LEU A 257 -14.40 4.62 -5.63
N ARG A 258 -15.60 4.07 -5.86
CA ARG A 258 -15.85 2.63 -5.79
C ARG A 258 -15.03 1.83 -6.80
N GLU A 259 -14.96 2.33 -8.03
CA GLU A 259 -14.24 1.70 -9.14
C GLU A 259 -13.27 2.68 -9.80
N VAL A 260 -12.04 2.24 -9.99
CA VAL A 260 -10.99 3.03 -10.63
C VAL A 260 -11.12 2.91 -12.16
N ARG A 261 -11.92 3.81 -12.75
CA ARG A 261 -12.15 3.92 -14.19
C ARG A 261 -11.81 5.33 -14.66
N ALA A 262 -11.41 5.45 -15.93
CA ALA A 262 -10.97 6.71 -16.51
C ALA A 262 -12.03 7.82 -16.43
N ASP A 263 -13.27 7.50 -16.80
CA ASP A 263 -14.42 8.41 -16.76
C ASP A 263 -14.71 8.92 -15.34
N ALA A 264 -14.77 8.01 -14.37
CA ALA A 264 -15.03 8.35 -12.98
C ALA A 264 -13.88 9.15 -12.32
N ILE A 265 -12.62 8.86 -12.68
CA ILE A 265 -11.47 9.64 -12.22
C ILE A 265 -11.55 11.06 -12.75
N TRP A 266 -11.70 11.23 -14.08
CA TRP A 266 -11.73 12.55 -14.72
C TRP A 266 -12.94 13.39 -14.29
N ASP A 267 -14.10 12.77 -14.16
CA ASP A 267 -15.27 13.45 -13.60
C ASP A 267 -14.98 13.98 -12.19
N ALA A 268 -14.46 13.15 -11.30
CA ALA A 268 -14.12 13.57 -9.93
C ALA A 268 -13.04 14.67 -9.91
N LEU A 269 -11.98 14.55 -10.73
CA LEU A 269 -10.91 15.55 -10.83
C LEU A 269 -11.46 16.93 -11.16
N VAL A 270 -12.37 17.02 -12.13
CA VAL A 270 -12.93 18.28 -12.63
C VAL A 270 -14.05 18.78 -11.73
N THR A 271 -15.04 17.94 -11.42
CA THR A 271 -16.26 18.37 -10.72
C THR A 271 -16.03 18.61 -9.23
N GLN A 272 -15.20 17.78 -8.58
CA GLN A 272 -14.88 17.93 -7.16
C GLN A 272 -13.61 18.75 -6.93
N LYS A 273 -12.88 19.17 -7.97
CA LYS A 273 -11.61 19.92 -7.89
C LYS A 273 -10.59 19.21 -7.01
N VAL A 274 -10.37 17.93 -7.31
CA VAL A 274 -9.41 17.09 -6.58
C VAL A 274 -8.02 17.71 -6.62
N THR A 275 -7.37 17.73 -5.46
CA THR A 275 -6.01 18.28 -5.30
C THR A 275 -4.96 17.18 -5.08
N HIS A 276 -5.36 16.03 -4.57
CA HIS A 276 -4.43 14.95 -4.20
C HIS A 276 -5.04 13.59 -4.49
N LEU A 277 -4.22 12.64 -4.91
CA LEU A 277 -4.56 11.22 -4.97
C LEU A 277 -3.30 10.35 -4.85
N CYS A 278 -3.50 9.10 -4.47
CA CYS A 278 -2.46 8.07 -4.45
C CYS A 278 -2.83 6.94 -5.40
N GLY A 279 -1.88 6.37 -6.10
CA GLY A 279 -2.16 5.23 -6.97
C GLY A 279 -0.92 4.48 -7.43
N ALA A 280 -1.11 3.21 -7.80
CA ALA A 280 -0.09 2.45 -8.49
C ALA A 280 0.09 2.97 -9.94
N PRO A 281 1.18 2.61 -10.65
CA PRO A 281 1.42 3.05 -12.02
C PRO A 281 0.27 2.78 -13.00
N ILE A 282 -0.53 1.73 -12.76
CA ILE A 282 -1.72 1.43 -13.59
C ILE A 282 -2.78 2.56 -13.53
N VAL A 283 -2.87 3.29 -12.42
CA VAL A 283 -3.79 4.43 -12.30
C VAL A 283 -3.34 5.58 -13.19
N MET A 284 -2.02 5.85 -13.28
CA MET A 284 -1.47 6.82 -14.23
C MET A 284 -1.80 6.43 -15.67
N SER A 285 -1.58 5.16 -16.03
CA SER A 285 -1.95 4.65 -17.36
C SER A 285 -3.45 4.82 -17.64
N THR A 286 -4.31 4.59 -16.64
CA THR A 286 -5.76 4.78 -16.78
C THR A 286 -6.12 6.26 -17.04
N ILE A 287 -5.46 7.19 -16.34
CA ILE A 287 -5.63 8.63 -16.52
C ILE A 287 -5.17 9.06 -17.92
N LEU A 288 -3.97 8.63 -18.32
CA LEU A 288 -3.35 9.04 -19.59
C LEU A 288 -4.08 8.48 -20.82
N ASN A 289 -4.55 7.22 -20.74
CA ASN A 289 -5.24 6.54 -21.84
C ASN A 289 -6.76 6.86 -21.91
N ALA A 290 -7.26 7.78 -21.08
CA ALA A 290 -8.63 8.25 -21.20
C ALA A 290 -8.86 8.90 -22.59
N SER A 291 -10.05 8.65 -23.17
CA SER A 291 -10.41 9.28 -24.45
C SER A 291 -10.53 10.80 -24.29
N PRO A 292 -10.25 11.59 -25.34
CA PRO A 292 -10.27 13.06 -25.26
C PRO A 292 -11.61 13.66 -24.81
N ASP A 293 -12.72 12.97 -25.06
CA ASP A 293 -14.06 13.38 -24.66
C ASP A 293 -14.33 13.15 -23.15
N VAL A 294 -13.54 12.30 -22.51
CA VAL A 294 -13.58 12.04 -21.06
C VAL A 294 -12.66 12.98 -20.29
N LYS A 295 -11.51 13.34 -20.87
CA LYS A 295 -10.55 14.25 -20.24
C LYS A 295 -11.12 15.65 -20.10
N GLY A 296 -10.98 16.23 -18.91
CA GLY A 296 -11.34 17.60 -18.63
C GLY A 296 -10.11 18.47 -18.34
N GLN A 297 -10.30 19.78 -18.31
CA GLN A 297 -9.22 20.70 -17.96
C GLN A 297 -9.08 20.85 -16.45
N LEU A 298 -7.89 20.57 -15.92
CA LEU A 298 -7.57 20.82 -14.53
C LEU A 298 -7.31 22.32 -14.30
N THR A 299 -7.81 22.86 -13.20
CA THR A 299 -7.65 24.28 -12.84
C THR A 299 -6.41 24.54 -12.00
N GLU A 300 -5.91 23.49 -11.33
CA GLU A 300 -4.71 23.52 -10.47
C GLU A 300 -3.93 22.24 -10.69
N VAL A 301 -2.65 22.24 -10.30
CA VAL A 301 -1.80 21.04 -10.32
C VAL A 301 -2.32 20.05 -9.28
N VAL A 302 -2.47 18.79 -9.70
CA VAL A 302 -2.91 17.70 -8.84
C VAL A 302 -1.70 16.88 -8.37
N GLU A 303 -1.53 16.76 -7.06
CA GLU A 303 -0.47 15.95 -6.46
C GLU A 303 -0.79 14.46 -6.56
N PHE A 304 0.06 13.72 -7.25
CA PHE A 304 -0.09 12.28 -7.44
C PHE A 304 1.05 11.53 -6.75
N PHE A 305 0.73 10.74 -5.75
CA PHE A 305 1.70 9.90 -5.03
C PHE A 305 1.64 8.47 -5.56
N THR A 306 2.77 7.98 -6.06
CA THR A 306 2.88 6.61 -6.59
C THR A 306 3.91 5.80 -5.83
N ALA A 307 3.65 4.51 -5.70
CA ALA A 307 4.59 3.54 -5.15
C ALA A 307 4.58 2.24 -5.99
N ALA A 308 5.37 1.29 -5.61
CA ALA A 308 5.70 0.04 -6.26
C ALA A 308 6.85 0.19 -7.26
N ALA A 309 6.60 0.14 -8.57
CA ALA A 309 7.67 0.35 -9.56
C ALA A 309 7.82 1.86 -9.86
N PRO A 310 9.06 2.36 -10.06
CA PRO A 310 9.27 3.72 -10.55
C PRO A 310 8.56 3.90 -11.91
N PRO A 311 7.82 4.98 -12.12
CA PRO A 311 7.24 5.28 -13.43
C PRO A 311 8.34 5.63 -14.43
N SER A 312 8.11 5.31 -15.71
CA SER A 312 9.06 5.69 -16.78
C SER A 312 9.06 7.21 -17.01
N GLU A 313 10.15 7.71 -17.58
CA GLU A 313 10.29 9.15 -17.92
C GLU A 313 9.14 9.65 -18.81
N SER A 314 8.74 8.84 -19.81
CA SER A 314 7.63 9.21 -20.71
C SER A 314 6.33 9.38 -19.92
N VAL A 315 6.00 8.45 -19.03
CA VAL A 315 4.80 8.53 -18.19
C VAL A 315 4.83 9.76 -17.28
N LEU A 316 5.99 10.07 -16.67
CA LEU A 316 6.12 11.27 -15.83
C LEU A 316 5.92 12.56 -16.63
N THR A 317 6.48 12.62 -17.84
CA THR A 317 6.33 13.76 -18.75
C THR A 317 4.87 13.93 -19.18
N GLU A 318 4.20 12.84 -19.57
CA GLU A 318 2.80 12.87 -19.96
C GLU A 318 1.90 13.28 -18.79
N MET A 319 2.13 12.75 -17.58
CA MET A 319 1.39 13.17 -16.38
C MET A 319 1.57 14.67 -16.09
N ALA A 320 2.80 15.19 -16.22
CA ALA A 320 3.06 16.63 -16.04
C ALA A 320 2.33 17.48 -17.08
N ASN A 321 2.27 17.05 -18.35
CA ASN A 321 1.52 17.73 -19.39
C ASN A 321 0.01 17.74 -19.14
N GLU A 322 -0.54 16.71 -18.49
CA GLU A 322 -1.94 16.62 -18.08
C GLU A 322 -2.22 17.39 -16.77
N GLY A 323 -1.21 18.01 -16.15
CA GLY A 323 -1.37 18.85 -14.94
C GLY A 323 -1.16 18.12 -13.61
N PHE A 324 -0.46 16.98 -13.60
CA PHE A 324 -0.12 16.24 -12.39
C PHE A 324 1.34 16.45 -11.98
N ASN A 325 1.56 16.59 -10.68
CA ASN A 325 2.89 16.48 -10.08
C ASN A 325 3.03 15.09 -9.45
N VAL A 326 3.93 14.27 -9.98
CA VAL A 326 4.10 12.88 -9.53
C VAL A 326 5.27 12.77 -8.57
N THR A 327 5.02 12.27 -7.36
CA THR A 327 6.02 11.96 -6.35
C THR A 327 6.13 10.45 -6.15
N HIS A 328 7.34 9.92 -6.29
CA HIS A 328 7.60 8.49 -6.06
C HIS A 328 7.85 8.22 -4.58
N LEU A 329 7.15 7.20 -4.07
CA LEU A 329 7.21 6.73 -2.69
C LEU A 329 7.64 5.26 -2.65
N TYR A 330 8.23 4.83 -1.54
CA TYR A 330 8.53 3.43 -1.30
C TYR A 330 8.20 3.05 0.14
N GLY A 331 7.74 1.83 0.31
CA GLY A 331 7.47 1.21 1.60
C GLY A 331 6.78 -0.14 1.44
N LEU A 332 6.42 -0.73 2.56
CA LEU A 332 5.83 -2.06 2.67
C LEU A 332 4.66 -2.01 3.66
N THR A 333 3.89 -3.08 3.70
CA THR A 333 2.84 -3.24 4.71
C THR A 333 3.42 -3.14 6.12
N GLU A 334 4.59 -3.69 6.34
CA GLU A 334 5.29 -3.74 7.61
C GLU A 334 5.75 -2.37 8.14
N VAL A 335 5.71 -1.34 7.29
CA VAL A 335 5.98 0.07 7.67
C VAL A 335 4.76 0.96 7.37
N TYR A 336 3.55 0.39 7.42
CA TYR A 336 2.26 1.06 7.26
C TYR A 336 1.98 1.63 5.85
N GLY A 337 2.79 1.33 4.86
CA GLY A 337 2.76 1.87 3.52
C GLY A 337 4.02 2.67 3.22
N PRO A 338 3.94 3.93 2.74
CA PRO A 338 5.11 4.74 2.41
C PRO A 338 5.93 5.11 3.64
N ALA A 339 7.24 4.88 3.57
CA ALA A 339 8.21 5.27 4.59
C ALA A 339 9.45 5.94 3.99
N VAL A 340 9.53 5.99 2.66
CA VAL A 340 10.59 6.62 1.86
C VAL A 340 9.96 7.47 0.76
N VAL A 341 10.55 8.62 0.49
CA VAL A 341 10.09 9.58 -0.52
C VAL A 341 11.26 10.01 -1.40
N ASN A 342 11.01 10.11 -2.70
CA ASN A 342 11.91 10.82 -3.60
C ASN A 342 11.74 12.32 -3.39
N ASP A 343 12.42 12.85 -2.38
CA ASP A 343 12.36 14.28 -2.00
C ASP A 343 13.13 15.10 -3.03
N TRP A 344 12.41 15.91 -3.81
CA TRP A 344 12.95 16.55 -5.00
C TRP A 344 13.65 17.87 -4.67
N HIS A 345 14.93 18.01 -5.04
CA HIS A 345 15.65 19.26 -4.92
C HIS A 345 15.33 20.20 -6.08
N SER A 346 15.00 21.46 -5.79
CA SER A 346 14.65 22.46 -6.81
C SER A 346 15.75 22.67 -7.86
N ASP A 347 17.01 22.52 -7.45
CA ASP A 347 18.17 22.68 -8.34
C ASP A 347 18.23 21.59 -9.43
N TRP A 348 17.64 20.43 -9.18
CA TRP A 348 17.59 19.35 -10.17
C TRP A 348 16.70 19.69 -11.37
N ASN A 349 15.82 20.68 -11.26
CA ASN A 349 15.03 21.17 -12.40
C ASN A 349 15.89 21.76 -13.53
N GLN A 350 17.13 22.12 -13.25
CA GLN A 350 18.07 22.69 -14.21
C GLN A 350 18.95 21.62 -14.90
N LEU A 351 18.89 20.37 -14.44
CA LEU A 351 19.62 19.27 -15.03
C LEU A 351 19.01 18.83 -16.37
N PRO A 352 19.80 18.18 -17.24
CA PRO A 352 19.27 17.52 -18.43
C PRO A 352 18.15 16.53 -18.09
N LEU A 353 17.17 16.37 -18.98
CA LEU A 353 15.98 15.54 -18.72
C LEU A 353 16.31 14.08 -18.38
N ASP A 354 17.29 13.50 -19.05
CA ASP A 354 17.79 12.15 -18.79
C ASP A 354 18.38 12.00 -17.37
N GLU A 355 19.03 13.04 -16.88
CA GLU A 355 19.55 13.07 -15.52
C GLU A 355 18.43 13.26 -14.48
N GLN A 356 17.46 14.13 -14.76
CA GLN A 356 16.27 14.26 -13.92
C GLN A 356 15.51 12.92 -13.84
N ALA A 357 15.32 12.21 -14.95
CA ALA A 357 14.69 10.90 -14.98
C ALA A 357 15.43 9.88 -14.12
N ARG A 358 16.77 9.84 -14.21
CA ARG A 358 17.62 8.98 -13.38
C ARG A 358 17.45 9.27 -11.89
N LEU A 359 17.36 10.55 -11.50
CA LEU A 359 17.14 10.96 -10.11
C LEU A 359 15.73 10.60 -9.63
N LYS A 360 14.71 10.78 -10.47
CA LYS A 360 13.31 10.39 -10.18
C LYS A 360 13.10 8.87 -10.05
N ALA A 361 13.94 8.06 -10.69
CA ALA A 361 13.86 6.60 -10.60
C ALA A 361 14.34 6.04 -9.25
N ARG A 362 15.02 6.83 -8.42
CA ARG A 362 15.45 6.42 -7.08
C ARG A 362 14.27 6.44 -6.11
N GLN A 363 14.32 5.62 -5.06
CA GLN A 363 13.29 5.62 -4.03
C GLN A 363 13.40 6.86 -3.13
N GLY A 364 14.60 7.32 -2.84
CA GLY A 364 14.83 8.58 -2.15
C GLY A 364 15.33 8.42 -0.71
N VAL A 365 14.75 9.18 0.21
CA VAL A 365 15.16 9.31 1.60
C VAL A 365 13.99 8.95 2.55
N ARG A 366 14.31 8.74 3.83
CA ARG A 366 13.31 8.39 4.83
C ARG A 366 12.26 9.49 5.03
N TYR A 367 11.04 9.08 5.37
CA TYR A 367 9.97 9.98 5.83
C TYR A 367 10.36 10.69 7.12
N HIS A 368 9.75 11.85 7.38
CA HIS A 368 9.89 12.57 8.64
C HIS A 368 9.48 11.75 9.87
N ALA A 369 8.51 10.84 9.70
CA ALA A 369 8.02 9.99 10.77
C ALA A 369 8.83 8.71 11.01
N LEU A 370 9.84 8.42 10.16
CA LEU A 370 10.73 7.28 10.29
C LEU A 370 12.06 7.74 10.89
N GLU A 371 12.52 7.10 11.95
CA GLU A 371 13.74 7.49 12.65
C GLU A 371 15.00 7.08 11.90
N ASP A 372 15.05 5.85 11.35
CA ASP A 372 16.21 5.34 10.61
C ASP A 372 15.82 4.55 9.36
N LEU A 373 16.59 4.76 8.29
CA LEU A 373 16.59 4.02 7.04
C LEU A 373 18.03 3.85 6.58
N ASP A 374 18.44 2.62 6.33
CA ASP A 374 19.78 2.37 5.80
C ASP A 374 19.80 1.15 4.88
N VAL A 375 20.87 1.01 4.11
CA VAL A 375 21.17 -0.17 3.32
C VAL A 375 22.32 -0.90 4.02
N ILE A 376 22.02 -2.07 4.54
CA ILE A 376 22.88 -2.79 5.49
C ILE A 376 23.25 -4.16 4.91
N ASN A 377 24.51 -4.56 5.12
CA ASN A 377 24.92 -5.93 4.85
C ASN A 377 24.26 -6.87 5.88
N PRO A 378 23.33 -7.75 5.47
CA PRO A 378 22.55 -8.55 6.42
C PRO A 378 23.37 -9.61 7.18
N LYS A 379 24.64 -9.86 6.80
CA LYS A 379 25.54 -10.80 7.48
C LYS A 379 26.39 -10.11 8.56
N THR A 380 26.89 -8.91 8.28
CA THR A 380 27.74 -8.16 9.20
C THR A 380 26.97 -7.16 10.05
N MET A 381 25.76 -6.80 9.64
CA MET A 381 24.95 -5.72 10.20
C MET A 381 25.65 -4.35 10.16
N GLU A 382 26.52 -4.14 9.18
CA GLU A 382 27.19 -2.86 8.91
C GLU A 382 26.57 -2.19 7.69
N ALA A 383 26.47 -0.86 7.73
CA ALA A 383 26.02 -0.05 6.60
C ALA A 383 26.96 -0.20 5.40
N VAL A 384 26.40 -0.27 4.19
CA VAL A 384 27.20 -0.30 2.97
C VAL A 384 27.76 1.09 2.64
N PRO A 385 28.87 1.20 1.88
CA PRO A 385 29.36 2.48 1.38
C PRO A 385 28.31 3.22 0.54
N GLN A 386 28.31 4.56 0.64
CA GLN A 386 27.45 5.43 -0.18
C GLN A 386 28.07 5.68 -1.56
N ASP A 387 28.29 4.61 -2.32
CA ASP A 387 28.97 4.61 -3.62
C ASP A 387 28.01 4.41 -4.81
N GLY A 388 26.71 4.14 -4.54
CA GLY A 388 25.71 3.84 -5.55
C GLY A 388 25.87 2.47 -6.22
N VAL A 389 26.76 1.62 -5.71
CA VAL A 389 27.17 0.34 -6.34
C VAL A 389 27.07 -0.83 -5.35
N THR A 390 27.56 -0.66 -4.11
CA THR A 390 27.60 -1.74 -3.12
C THR A 390 26.19 -2.10 -2.67
N LEU A 391 25.82 -3.37 -2.89
CA LEU A 391 24.49 -3.91 -2.54
C LEU A 391 24.41 -4.25 -1.06
N GLY A 392 23.28 -3.90 -0.45
CA GLY A 392 22.86 -4.36 0.87
C GLY A 392 21.35 -4.51 0.91
N GLU A 393 20.82 -4.92 2.06
CA GLU A 393 19.39 -4.96 2.31
C GLU A 393 18.89 -3.62 2.83
N VAL A 394 17.80 -3.12 2.28
CA VAL A 394 17.13 -1.92 2.79
C VAL A 394 16.44 -2.26 4.10
N MET A 395 16.84 -1.61 5.18
CA MET A 395 16.33 -1.85 6.52
C MET A 395 15.74 -0.60 7.14
N PHE A 396 14.72 -0.81 7.97
CA PHE A 396 13.96 0.25 8.62
C PHE A 396 14.04 0.13 10.14
N ARG A 397 14.04 1.25 10.82
CA ARG A 397 13.93 1.29 12.28
C ARG A 397 13.17 2.55 12.69
N GLY A 398 12.15 2.38 13.54
CA GLY A 398 11.41 3.52 14.04
C GLY A 398 9.99 3.24 14.46
N ASN A 399 9.30 4.32 14.82
CA ASN A 399 7.96 4.29 15.40
C ASN A 399 6.84 3.93 14.40
N ILE A 400 7.12 3.97 13.10
CA ILE A 400 6.18 3.55 12.05
C ILE A 400 6.50 2.15 11.50
N VAL A 401 7.23 1.33 12.25
CA VAL A 401 7.42 -0.10 11.96
C VAL A 401 6.36 -0.90 12.72
N MET A 402 5.84 -1.96 12.11
CA MET A 402 4.79 -2.83 12.67
C MET A 402 5.11 -3.37 14.08
N LYS A 403 4.10 -3.86 14.81
CA LYS A 403 4.34 -4.63 16.05
C LYS A 403 5.02 -5.97 15.78
N GLY A 404 4.71 -6.58 14.65
CA GLY A 404 5.14 -7.90 14.25
C GLY A 404 4.05 -8.63 13.45
N TYR A 405 4.29 -9.90 13.18
CA TYR A 405 3.34 -10.77 12.49
C TYR A 405 2.43 -11.48 13.49
N LEU A 406 1.12 -11.36 13.28
CA LEU A 406 0.09 -11.99 14.11
C LEU A 406 0.35 -13.49 14.21
N LYS A 407 0.30 -14.04 15.46
CA LYS A 407 0.49 -15.46 15.75
C LYS A 407 1.74 -16.10 15.13
N ASN A 408 2.75 -15.31 14.75
CA ASN A 408 3.98 -15.81 14.13
C ASN A 408 5.22 -15.17 14.74
N ARG A 409 5.59 -15.64 15.94
CA ARG A 409 6.75 -15.18 16.69
C ARG A 409 8.05 -15.40 15.92
N GLN A 410 8.21 -16.57 15.30
CA GLN A 410 9.43 -16.91 14.57
C GLN A 410 9.67 -15.94 13.40
N ALA A 411 8.64 -15.67 12.58
CA ALA A 411 8.78 -14.72 11.48
C ALA A 411 9.03 -13.29 11.98
N THR A 412 8.46 -12.92 13.13
CA THR A 412 8.69 -11.61 13.76
C THR A 412 10.14 -11.47 14.23
N ASP A 413 10.66 -12.47 14.93
CA ASP A 413 12.04 -12.44 15.44
C ASP A 413 13.07 -12.40 14.29
N ILE A 414 12.82 -13.11 13.18
CA ILE A 414 13.65 -13.04 11.97
C ILE A 414 13.56 -11.64 11.34
N ALA A 415 12.36 -11.08 11.22
CA ALA A 415 12.16 -9.77 10.59
C ALA A 415 12.78 -8.62 11.40
N PHE A 416 13.01 -8.80 12.71
CA PHE A 416 13.61 -7.77 13.59
C PHE A 416 15.02 -8.10 14.06
N ALA A 417 15.69 -9.03 13.39
CA ALA A 417 17.04 -9.43 13.74
C ALA A 417 17.99 -8.22 13.76
N GLY A 418 18.92 -8.17 14.70
CA GLY A 418 19.89 -7.08 14.82
C GLY A 418 19.30 -5.70 15.16
N GLY A 419 18.01 -5.63 15.56
CA GLY A 419 17.35 -4.37 15.93
C GLY A 419 16.88 -3.52 14.74
N TRP A 420 16.80 -4.10 13.56
CA TRP A 420 16.29 -3.51 12.34
C TRP A 420 15.15 -4.35 11.77
N PHE A 421 14.20 -3.71 11.10
CA PHE A 421 13.24 -4.43 10.28
C PHE A 421 13.86 -4.75 8.92
N HIS A 422 13.97 -6.03 8.62
CA HIS A 422 14.48 -6.59 7.37
C HIS A 422 13.39 -6.59 6.29
N SER A 423 13.54 -5.76 5.26
CA SER A 423 12.55 -5.65 4.18
C SER A 423 12.59 -6.80 3.19
N GLY A 424 13.74 -7.46 3.05
CA GLY A 424 14.01 -8.40 1.98
C GLY A 424 14.24 -7.74 0.62
N ASP A 425 14.24 -6.40 0.53
CA ASP A 425 14.52 -5.64 -0.68
C ASP A 425 16.01 -5.23 -0.68
N LEU A 426 16.71 -5.46 -1.79
CA LEU A 426 18.11 -5.09 -1.97
C LEU A 426 18.23 -3.74 -2.65
N GLY A 427 19.17 -2.94 -2.21
CA GLY A 427 19.42 -1.60 -2.73
C GLY A 427 20.85 -1.15 -2.58
N VAL A 428 21.08 0.07 -3.00
CA VAL A 428 22.35 0.82 -2.86
C VAL A 428 22.03 2.18 -2.25
N VAL A 429 23.04 2.82 -1.64
CA VAL A 429 22.99 4.23 -1.20
C VAL A 429 23.86 5.06 -2.13
N HIS A 430 23.31 6.11 -2.70
CA HIS A 430 24.05 7.07 -3.51
C HIS A 430 24.84 8.06 -2.62
N PRO A 431 25.86 8.75 -3.17
CA PRO A 431 26.68 9.70 -2.39
C PRO A 431 25.89 10.85 -1.73
N ASP A 432 24.71 11.16 -2.23
CA ASP A 432 23.77 12.15 -1.69
C ASP A 432 22.78 11.58 -0.65
N GLY A 433 22.97 10.32 -0.24
CA GLY A 433 22.14 9.65 0.77
C GLY A 433 20.83 9.05 0.26
N TYR A 434 20.53 9.18 -1.04
CA TYR A 434 19.32 8.58 -1.64
C TYR A 434 19.51 7.09 -1.84
N ILE A 435 18.53 6.31 -1.42
CA ILE A 435 18.52 4.88 -1.71
C ILE A 435 17.93 4.61 -3.09
N GLN A 436 18.41 3.55 -3.72
CA GLN A 436 17.83 2.99 -4.93
C GLN A 436 17.69 1.48 -4.79
N LEU A 437 16.46 0.98 -4.97
CA LEU A 437 16.21 -0.46 -5.01
C LEU A 437 16.82 -1.07 -6.27
N LYS A 438 17.38 -2.25 -6.10
CA LYS A 438 17.96 -3.04 -7.22
C LYS A 438 17.18 -4.31 -7.47
N ASP A 439 16.74 -5.01 -6.42
CA ASP A 439 15.89 -6.18 -6.53
C ASP A 439 15.39 -6.65 -5.14
N ARG A 440 14.62 -7.73 -5.14
CA ARG A 440 14.38 -8.50 -3.91
C ARG A 440 15.46 -9.56 -3.73
N SER A 441 15.83 -9.83 -2.49
CA SER A 441 16.87 -10.81 -2.18
C SER A 441 16.60 -12.21 -2.77
N LYS A 442 15.32 -12.59 -2.91
CA LYS A 442 14.87 -13.85 -3.50
C LYS A 442 14.58 -13.79 -5.01
N ASP A 443 14.64 -12.61 -5.63
CA ASP A 443 14.43 -12.40 -7.06
C ASP A 443 15.76 -12.14 -7.79
N ILE A 444 16.84 -11.85 -7.06
CA ILE A 444 18.21 -11.81 -7.60
C ILE A 444 18.52 -13.15 -8.25
N ILE A 445 19.07 -13.10 -9.45
CA ILE A 445 19.45 -14.26 -10.24
C ILE A 445 20.96 -14.45 -10.09
N ILE A 446 21.39 -15.60 -9.57
CA ILE A 446 22.81 -15.88 -9.34
C ILE A 446 23.35 -16.73 -10.49
N SER A 447 23.95 -16.08 -11.47
CA SER A 447 24.44 -16.72 -12.70
C SER A 447 25.96 -16.76 -12.73
N GLY A 448 26.54 -17.96 -12.58
CA GLY A 448 27.99 -18.14 -12.60
C GLY A 448 28.75 -17.39 -11.49
N GLY A 449 28.09 -17.11 -10.36
CA GLY A 449 28.64 -16.34 -9.24
C GLY A 449 28.39 -14.82 -9.32
N GLU A 450 27.81 -14.34 -10.42
CA GLU A 450 27.43 -12.93 -10.59
C GLU A 450 25.97 -12.71 -10.20
N ASN A 451 25.68 -11.61 -9.51
CA ASN A 451 24.34 -11.19 -9.16
C ASN A 451 23.72 -10.38 -10.30
N ILE A 452 22.59 -10.86 -10.80
CA ILE A 452 21.82 -10.17 -11.84
C ILE A 452 20.53 -9.66 -11.23
N SER A 453 20.31 -8.36 -11.27
CA SER A 453 19.03 -7.76 -10.92
C SER A 453 17.99 -8.08 -11.97
N SER A 454 16.90 -8.71 -11.57
CA SER A 454 15.76 -8.96 -12.43
C SER A 454 15.11 -7.65 -12.88
N ILE A 455 15.08 -6.64 -12.01
CA ILE A 455 14.54 -5.31 -12.29
C ILE A 455 15.37 -4.60 -13.37
N GLU A 456 16.70 -4.66 -13.32
CA GLU A 456 17.57 -4.05 -14.34
C GLU A 456 17.28 -4.59 -15.73
N VAL A 457 17.06 -5.89 -15.84
CA VAL A 457 16.73 -6.53 -17.12
C VAL A 457 15.32 -6.14 -17.57
N GLU A 458 14.36 -6.10 -16.64
CA GLU A 458 12.98 -5.67 -16.90
C GLU A 458 12.92 -4.22 -17.39
N GLU A 459 13.70 -3.32 -16.78
CA GLU A 459 13.78 -1.91 -17.19
C GLU A 459 14.26 -1.74 -18.64
N VAL A 460 15.24 -2.56 -19.04
CA VAL A 460 15.71 -2.55 -20.43
C VAL A 460 14.62 -3.06 -21.37
N LEU A 461 13.94 -4.15 -21.02
CA LEU A 461 12.86 -4.69 -21.83
C LEU A 461 11.68 -3.72 -21.96
N HIS A 462 11.29 -3.04 -20.89
CA HIS A 462 10.20 -2.04 -20.91
C HIS A 462 10.48 -0.81 -21.80
N LYS A 463 11.74 -0.51 -22.11
CA LYS A 463 12.09 0.55 -23.08
C LYS A 463 11.86 0.16 -24.53
N HIS A 464 11.58 -1.11 -24.80
CA HIS A 464 11.30 -1.57 -26.17
C HIS A 464 9.86 -1.19 -26.56
N PRO A 465 9.64 -0.52 -27.73
CA PRO A 465 8.33 0.08 -28.09
C PRO A 465 7.19 -0.93 -28.24
N PHE A 466 7.51 -2.21 -28.46
CA PHE A 466 6.51 -3.27 -28.65
C PHE A 466 6.31 -4.16 -27.41
N ILE A 467 6.93 -3.85 -26.28
CA ILE A 467 6.74 -4.58 -25.03
C ILE A 467 5.75 -3.83 -24.14
N LEU A 468 4.62 -4.47 -23.85
CA LEU A 468 3.60 -3.95 -22.93
C LEU A 468 3.98 -4.21 -21.47
N ALA A 469 4.50 -5.39 -21.18
CA ALA A 469 5.00 -5.77 -19.87
C ALA A 469 6.11 -6.80 -19.97
N ALA A 470 7.03 -6.79 -19.01
CA ALA A 470 8.09 -7.79 -18.88
C ALA A 470 8.26 -8.18 -17.40
N ALA A 471 8.59 -9.45 -17.17
CA ALA A 471 8.97 -9.98 -15.87
C ALA A 471 10.11 -10.97 -16.03
N VAL A 472 11.17 -10.81 -15.25
CA VAL A 472 12.37 -11.63 -15.33
C VAL A 472 12.55 -12.42 -14.04
N VAL A 473 12.81 -13.71 -14.18
CA VAL A 473 13.01 -14.63 -13.06
C VAL A 473 14.20 -15.54 -13.27
N ALA A 474 14.72 -16.08 -12.17
CA ALA A 474 15.73 -17.12 -12.21
C ALA A 474 15.16 -18.41 -12.82
N MET A 475 15.90 -18.99 -13.78
CA MET A 475 15.69 -20.32 -14.34
C MET A 475 16.92 -21.18 -14.05
N PRO A 476 16.77 -22.44 -13.58
CA PRO A 476 17.90 -23.32 -13.34
C PRO A 476 18.73 -23.54 -14.59
N HIS A 477 20.08 -23.56 -14.46
CA HIS A 477 21.00 -23.76 -15.53
C HIS A 477 22.19 -24.64 -15.09
N GLU A 478 22.50 -25.71 -15.83
CA GLU A 478 23.48 -26.72 -15.45
C GLU A 478 24.89 -26.15 -15.20
N LYS A 479 25.32 -25.20 -16.04
CA LYS A 479 26.68 -24.63 -15.96
C LYS A 479 26.79 -23.46 -14.99
N TRP A 480 25.76 -22.63 -14.87
CA TRP A 480 25.84 -21.37 -14.13
C TRP A 480 24.97 -21.31 -12.86
N GLY A 481 24.33 -22.43 -12.50
CA GLY A 481 23.38 -22.48 -11.41
C GLY A 481 22.04 -21.90 -11.82
N GLU A 482 22.01 -20.62 -12.18
CA GLU A 482 20.84 -19.92 -12.68
C GLU A 482 21.13 -19.10 -13.92
N THR A 483 20.08 -18.78 -14.69
CA THR A 483 20.13 -17.84 -15.83
C THR A 483 18.83 -17.01 -15.87
N PRO A 484 18.86 -15.77 -16.37
CA PRO A 484 17.63 -14.98 -16.54
C PRO A 484 16.69 -15.62 -17.57
N CYS A 485 15.41 -15.72 -17.20
CA CYS A 485 14.30 -16.07 -18.08
C CYS A 485 13.30 -14.92 -18.10
N ALA A 486 13.01 -14.37 -19.27
CA ALA A 486 12.12 -13.24 -19.44
C ALA A 486 10.74 -13.70 -19.94
N PHE A 487 9.70 -13.35 -19.20
CA PHE A 487 8.31 -13.42 -19.64
C PHE A 487 7.93 -12.06 -20.21
N VAL A 488 7.37 -12.04 -21.42
CA VAL A 488 7.13 -10.80 -22.17
C VAL A 488 5.71 -10.78 -22.70
N GLU A 489 5.02 -9.70 -22.44
CA GLU A 489 3.72 -9.38 -23.01
C GLU A 489 3.92 -8.33 -24.12
N VAL A 490 3.53 -8.67 -25.33
CA VAL A 490 3.72 -7.82 -26.51
C VAL A 490 2.48 -6.96 -26.75
N VAL A 491 2.67 -5.72 -27.19
CA VAL A 491 1.59 -4.81 -27.57
C VAL A 491 0.77 -5.46 -28.70
N GLN A 492 -0.54 -5.45 -28.57
CA GLN A 492 -1.47 -6.09 -29.51
C GLN A 492 -1.22 -5.65 -30.96
N GLY A 493 -1.13 -6.62 -31.87
CA GLY A 493 -0.87 -6.38 -33.30
C GLY A 493 0.61 -6.33 -33.69
N ASN A 494 1.54 -6.44 -32.73
CA ASN A 494 2.97 -6.52 -32.96
C ASN A 494 3.48 -7.96 -32.72
N HIS A 495 4.61 -8.28 -33.35
CA HIS A 495 5.30 -9.55 -33.17
C HIS A 495 6.77 -9.27 -32.84
N LEU A 496 7.31 -10.04 -31.92
CA LEU A 496 8.73 -10.02 -31.54
C LEU A 496 9.25 -11.44 -31.50
N SER A 497 10.43 -11.64 -32.01
CA SER A 497 11.16 -12.91 -31.90
C SER A 497 12.13 -12.90 -30.71
N THR A 498 12.53 -14.08 -30.26
CA THR A 498 13.57 -14.24 -29.24
C THR A 498 14.89 -13.62 -29.69
N GLU A 499 15.25 -13.81 -30.96
CA GLU A 499 16.47 -13.29 -31.57
C GLU A 499 16.52 -11.76 -31.56
N GLU A 500 15.41 -11.10 -31.90
CA GLU A 500 15.30 -9.63 -31.86
C GLU A 500 15.49 -9.10 -30.43
N LEU A 501 14.85 -9.73 -29.44
CA LEU A 501 15.00 -9.35 -28.04
C LEU A 501 16.41 -9.59 -27.51
N ILE A 502 17.06 -10.70 -27.87
CA ILE A 502 18.47 -10.95 -27.53
C ILE A 502 19.37 -9.85 -28.13
N GLN A 503 19.16 -9.46 -29.38
CA GLN A 503 19.95 -8.39 -30.01
C GLN A 503 19.68 -7.02 -29.37
N TYR A 504 18.44 -6.76 -28.98
CA TYR A 504 18.08 -5.55 -28.25
C TYR A 504 18.77 -5.51 -26.87
N CYS A 505 18.69 -6.60 -26.11
CA CYS A 505 19.36 -6.72 -24.82
C CYS A 505 20.89 -6.58 -24.92
N LYS A 506 21.52 -7.13 -25.96
CA LYS A 506 22.99 -7.01 -26.20
C LYS A 506 23.45 -5.56 -26.34
N LYS A 507 22.61 -4.67 -26.81
CA LYS A 507 22.96 -3.25 -26.98
C LYS A 507 22.86 -2.48 -25.65
N ASN A 508 22.13 -3.01 -24.67
CA ASN A 508 21.73 -2.28 -23.48
C ASN A 508 22.16 -2.95 -22.16
N LEU A 509 22.62 -4.22 -22.20
CA LEU A 509 23.01 -5.00 -21.02
C LEU A 509 24.36 -5.67 -21.20
N ALA A 510 25.05 -5.92 -20.08
CA ALA A 510 26.21 -6.79 -20.08
C ALA A 510 25.83 -8.22 -20.47
N ASN A 511 26.72 -8.93 -21.19
CA ASN A 511 26.41 -10.24 -21.79
C ASN A 511 25.87 -11.30 -20.83
N PHE A 512 26.33 -11.30 -19.58
CA PHE A 512 25.89 -12.27 -18.56
C PHE A 512 24.49 -11.99 -18.03
N LYS A 513 23.97 -10.75 -18.20
CA LYS A 513 22.63 -10.32 -17.78
C LYS A 513 21.55 -10.62 -18.83
N ILE A 514 21.91 -10.97 -20.04
CA ILE A 514 20.98 -11.15 -21.16
C ILE A 514 20.14 -12.40 -20.94
N PRO A 515 18.79 -12.31 -20.93
CA PRO A 515 17.93 -13.48 -20.88
C PRO A 515 18.20 -14.41 -22.08
N ARG A 516 18.31 -15.69 -21.81
CA ARG A 516 18.50 -16.73 -22.86
C ARG A 516 17.17 -17.32 -23.28
N HIS A 517 16.17 -17.25 -22.41
CA HIS A 517 14.84 -17.78 -22.66
C HIS A 517 13.84 -16.63 -22.57
N PHE A 518 12.99 -16.51 -23.60
CA PHE A 518 11.88 -15.56 -23.67
C PHE A 518 10.58 -16.34 -23.84
N VAL A 519 9.61 -16.05 -22.96
CA VAL A 519 8.28 -16.66 -22.99
C VAL A 519 7.27 -15.55 -23.28
N PHE A 520 6.62 -15.64 -24.43
CA PHE A 520 5.61 -14.67 -24.87
C PHE A 520 4.24 -15.07 -24.31
N GLN A 521 3.72 -14.28 -23.39
CA GLN A 521 2.43 -14.51 -22.74
C GLN A 521 1.91 -13.24 -22.05
N ASN A 522 0.63 -13.23 -21.69
CA ASN A 522 0.08 -12.21 -20.78
C ASN A 522 0.69 -12.41 -19.38
N ILE A 523 1.01 -11.31 -18.71
CA ILE A 523 1.60 -11.31 -17.37
C ILE A 523 0.52 -10.99 -16.35
N GLU A 524 0.15 -11.98 -15.54
CA GLU A 524 -0.81 -11.81 -14.46
C GLU A 524 -0.24 -10.91 -13.35
N LYS A 525 -1.04 -9.91 -12.96
CA LYS A 525 -0.71 -8.95 -11.91
C LYS A 525 -1.71 -9.06 -10.77
N THR A 526 -1.25 -8.79 -9.56
CA THR A 526 -2.13 -8.66 -8.39
C THR A 526 -3.06 -7.45 -8.54
N SER A 527 -4.04 -7.33 -7.62
CA SER A 527 -4.94 -6.17 -7.54
C SER A 527 -4.21 -4.82 -7.42
N THR A 528 -2.98 -4.84 -6.94
CA THR A 528 -2.12 -3.66 -6.80
C THR A 528 -1.15 -3.49 -7.98
N GLY A 529 -1.32 -4.26 -9.05
CA GLY A 529 -0.48 -4.20 -10.25
C GLY A 529 0.86 -4.93 -10.16
N LYS A 530 1.13 -5.68 -9.07
CA LYS A 530 2.39 -6.38 -8.85
C LYS A 530 2.41 -7.75 -9.55
N VAL A 531 3.49 -8.03 -10.27
CA VAL A 531 3.71 -9.33 -10.91
C VAL A 531 3.98 -10.42 -9.86
N GLN A 532 3.36 -11.58 -10.04
CA GLN A 532 3.55 -12.74 -9.15
C GLN A 532 4.75 -13.59 -9.61
N LYS A 533 5.98 -13.08 -9.41
CA LYS A 533 7.23 -13.74 -9.88
C LYS A 533 7.39 -15.18 -9.39
N PHE A 534 6.82 -15.55 -8.25
CA PHE A 534 6.91 -16.93 -7.75
C PHE A 534 6.24 -17.95 -8.69
N GLN A 535 5.10 -17.60 -9.31
CA GLN A 535 4.45 -18.46 -10.30
C GLN A 535 5.28 -18.55 -11.59
N LEU A 536 5.88 -17.43 -12.01
CA LEU A 536 6.74 -17.41 -13.18
C LEU A 536 8.02 -18.23 -12.96
N ARG A 537 8.59 -18.22 -11.74
CA ARG A 537 9.72 -19.09 -11.40
C ARG A 537 9.38 -20.58 -11.49
N GLU A 538 8.21 -20.99 -11.01
CA GLU A 538 7.77 -22.38 -11.15
C GLU A 538 7.57 -22.77 -12.63
N ARG A 539 7.01 -21.87 -13.44
CA ARG A 539 6.91 -22.07 -14.89
C ARG A 539 8.29 -22.17 -15.54
N ALA A 540 9.23 -21.31 -15.19
CA ALA A 540 10.60 -21.34 -15.71
C ALA A 540 11.34 -22.64 -15.36
N LYS A 541 11.13 -23.19 -14.15
CA LYS A 541 11.68 -24.51 -13.77
C LYS A 541 11.14 -25.64 -14.65
N ASN A 542 9.84 -25.60 -14.95
CA ASN A 542 9.20 -26.65 -15.78
C ASN A 542 9.67 -26.62 -17.24
N LEU A 543 10.06 -25.45 -17.78
CA LEU A 543 10.62 -25.35 -19.13
C LEU A 543 11.94 -26.15 -19.29
N VAL A 544 12.79 -26.15 -18.27
CA VAL A 544 14.05 -26.93 -18.26
C VAL A 544 13.79 -28.43 -18.29
N THR A 545 12.69 -28.89 -17.71
CA THR A 545 12.33 -30.32 -17.67
C THR A 545 11.80 -30.79 -19.01
N THR A 546 11.10 -29.93 -19.75
CA THR A 546 10.52 -30.25 -21.07
C THR A 546 11.56 -30.25 -22.21
N GLU A 547 12.67 -29.53 -22.06
CA GLU A 547 13.78 -29.55 -23.04
C GLU A 547 14.70 -30.77 -22.87
N LYS A 548 14.52 -31.57 -21.81
CA LYS A 548 15.30 -32.81 -21.55
C LYS A 548 14.56 -34.09 -21.95
N GLU A 549 13.28 -34.02 -22.35
CA GLU A 549 12.51 -35.11 -22.96
C GLU A 549 12.49 -34.95 -24.50
#